data_24fc47260e9b6970b765885ecadbb70f
#
_entry.id   24fc47260e9b6970b765885ecadbb70f
#
_cell.length_a   1.000
_cell.length_b   1.000
_cell.length_c   1.000
_cell.angle_alpha   90.00
_cell.angle_beta   90.00
_cell.angle_gamma   90.00
#
_symmetry.space_group_name_H-M   'P 1'
#
loop_
_entity.id
_entity.type
_entity.pdbx_description
1 polymer ?
#
loop_
_entity_poly.entity_id
_entity_poly.type
_entity_poly.pdbx_seq_one_letter_code
_entity_poly.pdbx_strand_id
1 'polypeptide(L)'
;MFEIIYKEIEEKEVYEKTIKKVLEQCFKEEKLENSNLYITITLTNPGNIRKINREYRNIDNATDVLSFPMFEKDELEEKIKNNSFTHEEVLGDIVISIPKVEEQAKEYGHSFERELSYMIVHGFYHLMGYDHIREEDKKEMRPKEEKVLNDLKIIR
;
A
#
# COMPACT_ATOMS: atom_id res chain seq x y z
N MET A 1 8.27 9.95 4.32
CA MET A 1 8.13 9.31 3.00
C MET A 1 7.92 7.80 3.12
N PHE A 2 8.94 6.96 3.03
CA PHE A 2 8.76 5.51 3.22
C PHE A 2 10.07 4.82 3.61
N GLU A 3 9.92 3.63 4.20
CA GLU A 3 11.01 2.74 4.56
C GLU A 3 10.67 1.34 4.05
N ILE A 4 11.61 0.66 3.46
CA ILE A 4 11.43 -0.70 2.96
C ILE A 4 12.19 -1.68 3.86
N ILE A 5 11.49 -2.72 4.32
CA ILE A 5 12.06 -3.79 5.12
C ILE A 5 11.93 -5.09 4.33
N TYR A 6 13.03 -5.81 4.19
CA TYR A 6 13.05 -7.14 3.59
C TYR A 6 13.07 -8.19 4.70
N LYS A 7 12.08 -9.04 4.73
CA LYS A 7 11.97 -10.09 5.75
C LYS A 7 11.94 -11.47 5.09
N GLU A 8 13.08 -12.14 5.12
CA GLU A 8 13.26 -13.49 4.52
C GLU A 8 12.87 -13.54 3.04
N ILE A 9 13.25 -12.50 2.32
CA ILE A 9 13.08 -12.40 0.87
C ILE A 9 14.30 -11.67 0.31
N GLU A 10 14.70 -11.99 -0.90
CA GLU A 10 15.86 -11.38 -1.56
C GLU A 10 15.60 -9.91 -1.87
N GLU A 11 16.58 -9.06 -1.55
CA GLU A 11 16.54 -7.65 -1.91
C GLU A 11 16.77 -7.47 -3.41
N LYS A 12 15.92 -6.68 -4.05
CA LYS A 12 16.06 -6.35 -5.47
C LYS A 12 15.78 -4.88 -5.71
N GLU A 13 16.66 -4.25 -6.46
CA GLU A 13 16.54 -2.83 -6.79
C GLU A 13 15.22 -2.50 -7.51
N VAL A 14 14.70 -3.43 -8.33
CA VAL A 14 13.45 -3.23 -9.04
C VAL A 14 12.28 -3.01 -8.09
N TYR A 15 12.28 -3.66 -6.94
CA TYR A 15 11.24 -3.46 -5.93
C TYR A 15 11.29 -2.03 -5.39
N GLU A 16 12.47 -1.57 -5.02
CA GLU A 16 12.67 -0.24 -4.47
C GLU A 16 12.28 0.86 -5.45
N LYS A 17 12.66 0.70 -6.71
CA LYS A 17 12.31 1.66 -7.77
C LYS A 17 10.80 1.73 -7.99
N THR A 18 10.14 0.59 -8.05
CA THR A 18 8.69 0.53 -8.25
C THR A 18 7.95 1.16 -7.07
N ILE A 19 8.34 0.79 -5.85
CA ILE A 19 7.71 1.32 -4.63
C ILE A 19 7.87 2.84 -4.56
N LYS A 20 9.08 3.33 -4.80
CA LYS A 20 9.37 4.78 -4.78
C LYS A 20 8.49 5.53 -5.78
N LYS A 21 8.48 5.07 -7.02
CA LYS A 21 7.70 5.70 -8.09
C LYS A 21 6.21 5.77 -7.76
N VAL A 22 5.66 4.67 -7.26
CA VAL A 22 4.23 4.58 -6.95
C VAL A 22 3.88 5.43 -5.74
N LEU A 23 4.65 5.36 -4.67
CA LEU A 23 4.37 6.13 -3.46
C LEU A 23 4.54 7.64 -3.68
N GLU A 24 5.52 8.05 -4.47
CA GLU A 24 5.67 9.47 -4.83
C GLU A 24 4.40 9.99 -5.52
N GLN A 25 3.84 9.20 -6.44
CA GLN A 25 2.60 9.57 -7.11
C GLN A 25 1.40 9.59 -6.17
N CYS A 26 1.29 8.61 -5.26
CA CYS A 26 0.23 8.58 -4.26
C CYS A 26 0.26 9.82 -3.36
N PHE A 27 1.44 10.15 -2.86
CA PHE A 27 1.62 11.33 -2.01
C PHE A 27 1.29 12.61 -2.75
N LYS A 28 1.70 12.70 -4.01
CA LYS A 28 1.39 13.85 -4.87
C LYS A 28 -0.11 14.00 -5.07
N GLU A 29 -0.80 12.92 -5.39
CA GLU A 29 -2.24 12.94 -5.62
C GLU A 29 -3.02 13.38 -4.38
N GLU A 30 -2.59 12.93 -3.19
CA GLU A 30 -3.26 13.28 -1.92
C GLU A 30 -2.67 14.54 -1.26
N LYS A 31 -1.76 15.24 -1.94
CA LYS A 31 -1.13 16.48 -1.45
C LYS A 31 -0.40 16.29 -0.12
N LEU A 32 0.29 15.18 0.01
CA LEU A 32 1.05 14.80 1.20
C LEU A 32 2.57 14.99 1.05
N GLU A 33 3.02 15.59 -0.04
CA GLU A 33 4.45 15.71 -0.37
C GLU A 33 5.26 16.44 0.72
N ASN A 34 4.64 17.44 1.33
CA ASN A 34 5.27 18.23 2.39
C ASN A 34 4.78 17.84 3.79
N SER A 35 4.04 16.75 3.91
CA SER A 35 3.65 16.22 5.22
C SER A 35 4.82 15.48 5.84
N ASN A 36 4.78 15.31 7.15
CA ASN A 36 5.76 14.50 7.86
C ASN A 36 5.33 13.03 7.98
N LEU A 37 4.42 12.59 7.11
CA LEU A 37 3.94 11.21 7.10
C LEU A 37 4.91 10.29 6.37
N TYR A 38 5.07 9.08 6.90
CA TYR A 38 5.80 8.04 6.19
C TYR A 38 5.10 6.68 6.30
N ILE A 39 5.47 5.77 5.42
CA ILE A 39 4.92 4.42 5.35
C ILE A 39 6.06 3.42 5.50
N THR A 40 5.83 2.37 6.29
CA THR A 40 6.73 1.24 6.34
C THR A 40 6.19 0.15 5.44
N ILE A 41 7.01 -0.32 4.51
CA ILE A 41 6.65 -1.40 3.60
C ILE A 41 7.55 -2.59 3.87
N THR A 42 6.93 -3.72 4.24
CA THR A 42 7.64 -4.97 4.47
C THR A 42 7.39 -5.90 3.30
N LEU A 43 8.47 -6.32 2.65
CA LEU A 43 8.44 -7.30 1.57
C LEU A 43 8.81 -8.64 2.17
N THR A 44 7.99 -9.66 1.97
CA THR A 44 8.18 -10.94 2.62
C THR A 44 7.64 -12.10 1.76
N ASN A 45 7.51 -13.27 2.36
CA ASN A 45 7.07 -14.51 1.73
C ASN A 45 5.71 -14.98 2.29
N PRO A 46 5.07 -15.97 1.64
CA PRO A 46 3.74 -16.44 2.08
C PRO A 46 3.68 -16.94 3.52
N GLY A 47 4.73 -17.63 3.98
CA GLY A 47 4.76 -18.15 5.36
C GLY A 47 4.72 -17.04 6.40
N ASN A 48 5.49 -15.98 6.19
CA ASN A 48 5.53 -14.85 7.10
C ASN A 48 4.25 -14.02 7.07
N ILE A 49 3.71 -13.75 5.88
CA ILE A 49 2.48 -12.96 5.79
C ILE A 49 1.29 -13.72 6.39
N ARG A 50 1.28 -15.05 6.28
CA ARG A 50 0.28 -15.88 6.93
C ARG A 50 0.34 -15.75 8.46
N LYS A 51 1.56 -15.76 9.03
CA LYS A 51 1.75 -15.57 10.48
C LYS A 51 1.25 -14.21 10.93
N ILE A 52 1.56 -13.17 10.20
CA ILE A 52 1.12 -11.80 10.51
C ILE A 52 -0.41 -11.71 10.43
N ASN A 53 -1.01 -12.27 9.40
CA ASN A 53 -2.45 -12.26 9.20
C ASN A 53 -3.17 -12.99 10.35
N ARG A 54 -2.62 -14.14 10.77
CA ARG A 54 -3.14 -14.92 11.91
C ARG A 54 -3.02 -14.14 13.22
N GLU A 55 -1.85 -13.53 13.47
CA GLU A 55 -1.57 -12.84 14.73
C GLU A 55 -2.39 -11.55 14.89
N TYR A 56 -2.48 -10.73 13.84
CA TYR A 56 -3.10 -9.41 13.93
C TYR A 56 -4.55 -9.35 13.46
N ARG A 57 -4.98 -10.28 12.61
CA ARG A 57 -6.34 -10.30 12.06
C ARG A 57 -7.12 -11.56 12.38
N ASN A 58 -6.49 -12.51 13.05
CA ASN A 58 -7.06 -13.80 13.39
C ASN A 58 -7.54 -14.59 12.16
N ILE A 59 -6.84 -14.44 11.05
CA ILE A 59 -7.11 -15.15 9.79
C ILE A 59 -5.88 -16.00 9.46
N ASP A 60 -6.02 -17.31 9.48
CA ASP A 60 -4.92 -18.24 9.24
C ASP A 60 -4.79 -18.59 7.75
N ASN A 61 -4.50 -17.57 6.93
CA ASN A 61 -4.28 -17.72 5.50
C ASN A 61 -3.19 -16.77 5.03
N ALA A 62 -2.41 -17.23 4.06
CA ALA A 62 -1.51 -16.36 3.33
C ALA A 62 -2.35 -15.47 2.40
N THR A 63 -1.96 -14.23 2.25
CA THR A 63 -2.60 -13.27 1.35
C THR A 63 -1.52 -12.56 0.53
N ASP A 64 -1.92 -11.67 -0.35
CA ASP A 64 -1.00 -10.88 -1.18
C ASP A 64 -0.48 -9.65 -0.46
N VAL A 65 -1.39 -8.90 0.17
CA VAL A 65 -1.07 -7.63 0.84
C VAL A 65 -1.89 -7.48 2.12
N LEU A 66 -1.24 -6.90 3.14
CA LEU A 66 -1.90 -6.49 4.39
C LEU A 66 -1.59 -5.03 4.63
N SER A 67 -2.58 -4.28 5.09
CA SER A 67 -2.44 -2.85 5.41
C SER A 67 -2.88 -2.61 6.85
N PHE A 68 -2.07 -1.88 7.60
CA PHE A 68 -2.31 -1.56 9.01
C PHE A 68 -2.28 -0.04 9.19
N PRO A 69 -3.44 0.64 9.06
CA PRO A 69 -3.49 2.10 9.23
C PRO A 69 -3.28 2.49 10.70
N MET A 70 -2.61 3.61 10.91
CA MET A 70 -2.38 4.17 12.24
C MET A 70 -3.41 5.23 12.63
N PHE A 71 -4.22 5.67 11.68
CA PHE A 71 -5.23 6.70 11.91
C PHE A 71 -6.60 6.24 11.44
N GLU A 72 -7.65 6.70 12.13
CA GLU A 72 -9.01 6.64 11.60
C GLU A 72 -9.13 7.66 10.47
N LYS A 73 -10.00 7.38 9.50
CA LYS A 73 -10.17 8.24 8.32
C LYS A 73 -10.47 9.71 8.69
N ASP A 74 -11.41 9.92 9.58
CA ASP A 74 -11.82 11.27 9.99
C ASP A 74 -10.70 12.00 10.73
N GLU A 75 -9.98 11.30 11.59
CA GLU A 75 -8.82 11.83 12.30
C GLU A 75 -7.74 12.26 11.32
N LEU A 76 -7.44 11.42 10.34
CA LEU A 76 -6.43 11.71 9.33
C LEU A 76 -6.81 12.90 8.48
N GLU A 77 -8.05 12.96 8.01
CA GLU A 77 -8.57 14.07 7.20
C GLU A 77 -8.46 15.40 7.95
N GLU A 78 -8.79 15.41 9.25
CA GLU A 78 -8.66 16.60 10.08
C GLU A 78 -7.20 17.03 10.23
N LYS A 79 -6.30 16.08 10.48
CA LYS A 79 -4.87 16.37 10.60
C LYS A 79 -4.28 16.92 9.32
N ILE A 80 -4.68 16.39 8.17
CA ILE A 80 -4.24 16.87 6.87
C ILE A 80 -4.75 18.29 6.63
N LYS A 81 -6.03 18.52 6.90
CA LYS A 81 -6.69 19.83 6.73
C LYS A 81 -6.00 20.91 7.58
N ASN A 82 -5.64 20.57 8.81
CA ASN A 82 -5.04 21.50 9.76
C ASN A 82 -3.52 21.58 9.65
N ASN A 83 -2.93 20.78 8.77
CA ASN A 83 -1.48 20.66 8.62
C ASN A 83 -0.77 20.45 9.96
N SER A 84 -1.31 19.56 10.79
CA SER A 84 -0.90 19.38 12.18
C SER A 84 0.16 18.30 12.40
N PHE A 85 0.91 17.91 11.36
CA PHE A 85 2.02 16.96 11.47
C PHE A 85 3.31 17.72 11.82
N THR A 86 3.55 17.94 13.09
CA THR A 86 4.73 18.67 13.57
C THR A 86 5.97 17.79 13.65
N HIS A 87 5.78 16.48 13.71
CA HIS A 87 6.83 15.47 13.78
C HIS A 87 6.61 14.43 12.70
N GLU A 88 7.65 13.64 12.43
CA GLU A 88 7.53 12.49 11.54
C GLU A 88 6.56 11.48 12.16
N GLU A 89 5.49 11.14 11.46
CA GLU A 89 4.47 10.21 11.94
C GLU A 89 4.23 9.11 10.91
N VAL A 90 4.00 7.88 11.41
CA VAL A 90 3.71 6.73 10.56
C VAL A 90 2.26 6.78 10.11
N LEU A 91 2.04 6.82 8.79
CA LEU A 91 0.69 6.68 8.22
C LEU A 91 0.18 5.25 8.43
N GLY A 92 1.07 4.28 8.32
CA GLY A 92 0.76 2.89 8.55
C GLY A 92 1.81 1.96 7.95
N ASP A 93 1.51 0.66 8.03
CA ASP A 93 2.36 -0.40 7.52
C ASP A 93 1.67 -1.15 6.38
N ILE A 94 2.42 -1.47 5.34
CA ILE A 94 1.97 -2.32 4.25
C ILE A 94 2.90 -3.53 4.21
N VAL A 95 2.34 -4.73 4.23
CA VAL A 95 3.10 -5.99 4.15
C VAL A 95 2.71 -6.69 2.85
N ILE A 96 3.69 -7.04 2.03
CA ILE A 96 3.47 -7.62 0.70
C ILE A 96 4.23 -8.95 0.58
N SER A 97 3.51 -9.99 0.13
CA SER A 97 4.13 -11.27 -0.22
C SER A 97 4.61 -11.21 -1.68
N ILE A 98 5.92 -11.11 -1.88
CA ILE A 98 6.50 -11.02 -3.22
C ILE A 98 6.16 -12.25 -4.09
N PRO A 99 6.29 -13.50 -3.59
CA PRO A 99 5.90 -14.67 -4.39
C PRO A 99 4.43 -14.64 -4.82
N LYS A 100 3.54 -14.08 -4.00
CA LYS A 100 2.13 -13.96 -4.35
C LYS A 100 1.92 -12.93 -5.46
N VAL A 101 2.65 -11.84 -5.42
CA VAL A 101 2.62 -10.84 -6.50
C VAL A 101 3.07 -11.47 -7.83
N GLU A 102 4.16 -12.24 -7.80
CA GLU A 102 4.66 -12.95 -8.99
C GLU A 102 3.60 -13.92 -9.55
N GLU A 103 2.97 -14.70 -8.67
CA GLU A 103 1.93 -15.66 -9.03
C GLU A 103 0.73 -14.95 -9.68
N GLN A 104 0.25 -13.88 -9.07
CA GLN A 104 -0.90 -13.12 -9.57
C GLN A 104 -0.58 -12.40 -10.89
N ALA A 105 0.63 -11.88 -11.04
CA ALA A 105 1.05 -11.26 -12.29
C ALA A 105 0.96 -12.25 -13.45
N LYS A 106 1.43 -13.48 -13.24
CA LYS A 106 1.34 -14.54 -14.24
C LYS A 106 -0.11 -14.95 -14.53
N GLU A 107 -0.89 -15.10 -13.47
CA GLU A 107 -2.30 -15.51 -13.56
C GLU A 107 -3.12 -14.52 -14.37
N TYR A 108 -2.91 -13.22 -14.18
CA TYR A 108 -3.66 -12.16 -14.86
C TYR A 108 -3.01 -11.67 -16.15
N GLY A 109 -1.84 -12.22 -16.52
CA GLY A 109 -1.15 -11.79 -17.73
C GLY A 109 -0.56 -10.40 -17.65
N HIS A 110 -0.16 -9.97 -16.46
CA HIS A 110 0.46 -8.65 -16.22
C HIS A 110 1.95 -8.78 -15.97
N SER A 111 2.67 -7.66 -16.08
CA SER A 111 4.05 -7.62 -15.62
C SER A 111 4.08 -7.63 -14.08
N PHE A 112 5.20 -8.08 -13.52
CA PHE A 112 5.41 -8.02 -12.08
C PHE A 112 5.32 -6.59 -11.55
N GLU A 113 5.94 -5.64 -12.23
CA GLU A 113 5.92 -4.22 -11.84
C GLU A 113 4.48 -3.69 -11.76
N ARG A 114 3.65 -4.05 -12.72
CA ARG A 114 2.25 -3.63 -12.75
C ARG A 114 1.46 -4.16 -11.57
N GLU A 115 1.63 -5.45 -11.26
CA GLU A 115 0.93 -6.08 -10.15
C GLU A 115 1.40 -5.52 -8.81
N LEU A 116 2.71 -5.34 -8.65
CA LEU A 116 3.27 -4.73 -7.44
C LEU A 116 2.75 -3.29 -7.27
N SER A 117 2.73 -2.51 -8.34
CA SER A 117 2.22 -1.15 -8.30
C SER A 117 0.76 -1.10 -7.84
N TYR A 118 -0.06 -2.00 -8.36
CA TYR A 118 -1.46 -2.10 -7.97
C TYR A 118 -1.60 -2.40 -6.46
N MET A 119 -0.81 -3.35 -5.95
CA MET A 119 -0.82 -3.70 -4.53
C MET A 119 -0.46 -2.51 -3.64
N ILE A 120 0.53 -1.73 -4.06
CA ILE A 120 0.98 -0.56 -3.30
C ILE A 120 -0.09 0.53 -3.27
N VAL A 121 -0.69 0.84 -4.43
CA VAL A 121 -1.77 1.83 -4.51
C VAL A 121 -2.95 1.41 -3.64
N HIS A 122 -3.34 0.15 -3.73
CA HIS A 122 -4.42 -0.41 -2.94
C HIS A 122 -4.14 -0.30 -1.44
N GLY A 123 -2.95 -0.73 -1.02
CA GLY A 123 -2.52 -0.61 0.37
C GLY A 123 -2.47 0.82 0.86
N PHE A 124 -1.95 1.73 0.03
CA PHE A 124 -1.91 3.16 0.37
C PHE A 124 -3.30 3.72 0.69
N TYR A 125 -4.29 3.45 -0.17
CA TYR A 125 -5.64 3.97 0.07
C TYR A 125 -6.33 3.34 1.27
N HIS A 126 -5.99 2.09 1.62
CA HIS A 126 -6.42 1.53 2.89
C HIS A 126 -5.82 2.30 4.07
N LEU A 127 -4.55 2.69 4.00
CA LEU A 127 -3.92 3.51 5.03
C LEU A 127 -4.57 4.89 5.14
N MET A 128 -5.09 5.41 4.04
CA MET A 128 -5.82 6.67 4.01
C MET A 128 -7.25 6.54 4.57
N GLY A 129 -7.66 5.33 4.93
CA GLY A 129 -8.96 5.09 5.54
C GLY A 129 -10.06 4.63 4.58
N TYR A 130 -9.74 4.39 3.31
CA TYR A 130 -10.71 3.88 2.34
C TYR A 130 -10.85 2.37 2.47
N ASP A 131 -11.99 1.85 2.07
CA ASP A 131 -12.31 0.43 2.16
C ASP A 131 -12.95 -0.04 0.85
N HIS A 132 -13.05 -1.36 0.67
CA HIS A 132 -13.63 -1.98 -0.51
C HIS A 132 -14.63 -3.09 -0.18
N ILE A 133 -15.07 -3.18 1.08
CA ILE A 133 -15.99 -4.23 1.53
C ILE A 133 -17.39 -4.00 1.00
N ARG A 134 -17.92 -2.78 1.16
CA ARG A 134 -19.26 -2.42 0.67
C ARG A 134 -19.17 -1.74 -0.69
N GLU A 135 -20.27 -1.81 -1.47
CA GLU A 135 -20.34 -1.15 -2.77
C GLU A 135 -20.11 0.36 -2.68
N GLU A 136 -20.61 0.98 -1.62
CA GLU A 136 -20.40 2.41 -1.37
C GLU A 136 -18.92 2.74 -1.16
N ASP A 137 -18.22 1.88 -0.43
CA ASP A 137 -16.79 2.02 -0.17
C ASP A 137 -15.98 1.88 -1.45
N LYS A 138 -16.35 0.91 -2.30
CA LYS A 138 -15.69 0.69 -3.59
C LYS A 138 -15.83 1.89 -4.52
N LYS A 139 -16.98 2.56 -4.50
CA LYS A 139 -17.24 3.75 -5.33
C LYS A 139 -16.33 4.92 -4.95
N GLU A 140 -15.89 4.98 -3.72
CA GLU A 140 -14.96 6.01 -3.27
C GLU A 140 -13.51 5.63 -3.55
N MET A 141 -13.14 4.39 -3.29
CA MET A 141 -11.76 3.91 -3.37
C MET A 141 -11.27 3.70 -4.81
N ARG A 142 -12.07 3.03 -5.64
CA ARG A 142 -11.65 2.70 -7.01
C ARG A 142 -11.26 3.89 -7.88
N PRO A 143 -12.04 4.99 -7.92
CA PRO A 143 -11.63 6.13 -8.73
C PRO A 143 -10.29 6.74 -8.30
N LYS A 144 -9.98 6.72 -7.01
CA LYS A 144 -8.72 7.20 -6.49
C LYS A 144 -7.55 6.30 -6.90
N GLU A 145 -7.73 4.99 -6.80
CA GLU A 145 -6.74 4.01 -7.26
C GLU A 145 -6.48 4.17 -8.76
N GLU A 146 -7.55 4.25 -9.55
CA GLU A 146 -7.46 4.40 -11.00
C GLU A 146 -6.78 5.69 -11.41
N LYS A 147 -7.04 6.79 -10.70
CA LYS A 147 -6.40 8.08 -10.99
C LYS A 147 -4.89 7.98 -10.87
N VAL A 148 -4.39 7.41 -9.77
CA VAL A 148 -2.96 7.22 -9.55
C VAL A 148 -2.35 6.30 -10.60
N LEU A 149 -3.00 5.16 -10.86
CA LEU A 149 -2.52 4.18 -11.85
C LEU A 149 -2.48 4.78 -13.25
N ASN A 150 -3.50 5.55 -13.62
CA ASN A 150 -3.53 6.23 -14.93
C ASN A 150 -2.42 7.27 -15.04
N ASP A 151 -2.16 8.02 -13.99
CA ASP A 151 -1.06 9.01 -13.99
C ASP A 151 0.30 8.33 -14.12
N LEU A 152 0.42 7.10 -13.63
CA LEU A 152 1.63 6.27 -13.79
C LEU A 152 1.64 5.51 -15.12
N LYS A 153 0.58 5.62 -15.93
CA LYS A 153 0.37 4.87 -17.17
C LYS A 153 0.34 3.37 -16.95
N ILE A 154 -0.22 2.97 -15.84
CA ILE A 154 -0.43 1.56 -15.49
C ILE A 154 -1.91 1.25 -15.65
N ILE A 155 -2.22 0.29 -16.51
CA ILE A 155 -3.59 -0.15 -16.77
C ILE A 155 -3.71 -1.60 -16.31
N ARG A 156 -4.69 -1.90 -15.51
CA ARG A 156 -4.93 -3.26 -15.07
C ARG A 156 -5.91 -4.03 -15.95
#